data_3649e84ae752da486a726f5ede0046fa
#
_entry.id   3649e84ae752da486a726f5ede0046fa
#
_cell.length_a   1.000
_cell.length_b   1.000
_cell.length_c   1.000
_cell.angle_alpha   90.00
_cell.angle_beta   90.00
_cell.angle_gamma   90.00
#
_symmetry.space_group_name_H-M   'P 1'
#
loop_
_entity.id
_entity.type
_entity.pdbx_description
1 polymer ?
#
loop_
_entity_poly.entity_id
_entity_poly.type
_entity_poly.pdbx_seq_one_letter_code
_entity_poly.pdbx_strand_id
1 'polypeptide(L)'
;MEQTTVAIIGAGPAGLAAGACLRAAGVDFVMLEMKQAVGASWRRHYTRLHLLTVKKYSSLPLRPFSREYPRYVPRELMVRYLDDYAAHFDLRPRFGAALRSVRRDGAAWIVETDAASLRAAFVVIATGYNGEPEVPVIPGIETFGGKVLHSADSTDAKPFAGRAVLVIGMVNTGAEIALDLAEGGARPTLSVRNGVHVVPRDLFGIPI
;
A
#
# COMPACT_ATOMS: atom_id res chain seq x y z
N MET A 1 21.91 10.19 -21.30
CA MET A 1 21.30 9.69 -20.04
C MET A 1 20.88 10.92 -19.25
N GLU A 2 19.63 10.96 -18.86
CA GLU A 2 19.08 12.04 -18.03
C GLU A 2 19.74 12.08 -16.66
N GLN A 3 19.95 13.28 -16.09
CA GLN A 3 20.56 13.46 -14.77
C GLN A 3 19.57 14.16 -13.84
N THR A 4 19.58 13.76 -12.56
CA THR A 4 18.80 14.38 -11.49
C THR A 4 19.58 14.32 -10.17
N THR A 5 19.24 15.18 -9.23
CA THR A 5 19.82 15.09 -7.89
C THR A 5 19.32 13.87 -7.15
N VAL A 6 17.99 13.62 -7.16
CA VAL A 6 17.39 12.49 -6.45
C VAL A 6 16.48 11.70 -7.39
N ALA A 7 16.62 10.37 -7.42
CA ALA A 7 15.64 9.47 -8.01
C ALA A 7 14.80 8.85 -6.90
N ILE A 8 13.48 9.04 -6.93
CA ILE A 8 12.52 8.43 -6.00
C ILE A 8 11.85 7.25 -6.71
N ILE A 9 11.93 6.06 -6.13
CA ILE A 9 11.36 4.84 -6.69
C ILE A 9 10.09 4.47 -5.93
N GLY A 10 8.95 4.73 -6.54
CA GLY A 10 7.60 4.51 -6.01
C GLY A 10 6.88 5.81 -5.70
N ALA A 11 5.60 5.90 -6.10
CA ALA A 11 4.68 7.01 -5.82
C ALA A 11 3.58 6.61 -4.81
N GLY A 12 3.92 5.76 -3.85
CA GLY A 12 3.14 5.50 -2.66
C GLY A 12 3.31 6.58 -1.59
N PRO A 13 2.72 6.42 -0.38
CA PRO A 13 2.80 7.40 0.69
C PRO A 13 4.23 7.87 0.99
N ALA A 14 5.19 6.94 1.07
CA ALA A 14 6.59 7.26 1.38
C ALA A 14 7.26 8.08 0.28
N GLY A 15 7.07 7.69 -1.00
CA GLY A 15 7.64 8.42 -2.14
C GLY A 15 7.03 9.81 -2.28
N LEU A 16 5.72 9.94 -2.13
CA LEU A 16 5.04 11.24 -2.15
C LEU A 16 5.53 12.16 -1.02
N ALA A 17 5.68 11.62 0.20
CA ALA A 17 6.23 12.36 1.33
C ALA A 17 7.66 12.85 1.05
N ALA A 18 8.54 11.98 0.55
CA ALA A 18 9.89 12.35 0.15
C ALA A 18 9.88 13.44 -0.92
N GLY A 19 9.06 13.28 -1.97
CA GLY A 19 8.93 14.26 -3.04
C GLY A 19 8.47 15.64 -2.55
N ALA A 20 7.48 15.67 -1.66
CA ALA A 20 6.99 16.93 -1.07
C ALA A 20 8.07 17.63 -0.24
N CYS A 21 8.82 16.88 0.58
CA CYS A 21 9.90 17.43 1.37
C CYS A 21 11.04 17.96 0.48
N LEU A 22 11.42 17.23 -0.56
CA LEU A 22 12.44 17.67 -1.53
C LEU A 22 11.97 18.91 -2.29
N ARG A 23 10.71 18.96 -2.71
CA ARG A 23 10.11 20.14 -3.35
C ARG A 23 10.16 21.36 -2.45
N ALA A 24 9.79 21.20 -1.18
CA ALA A 24 9.86 22.28 -0.18
C ALA A 24 11.30 22.76 0.09
N ALA A 25 12.29 21.87 -0.04
CA ALA A 25 13.71 22.18 0.11
C ALA A 25 14.36 22.73 -1.18
N GLY A 26 13.62 22.84 -2.29
CA GLY A 26 14.16 23.29 -3.59
C GLY A 26 15.13 22.28 -4.24
N VAL A 27 15.07 21.01 -3.87
CA VAL A 27 15.92 19.95 -4.41
C VAL A 27 15.26 19.32 -5.63
N ASP A 28 16.01 19.22 -6.73
CA ASP A 28 15.56 18.56 -7.95
C ASP A 28 15.44 17.05 -7.77
N PHE A 29 14.37 16.46 -8.31
CA PHE A 29 14.14 15.03 -8.29
C PHE A 29 13.30 14.53 -9.45
N VAL A 30 13.45 13.24 -9.75
CA VAL A 30 12.57 12.49 -10.64
C VAL A 30 11.90 11.39 -9.81
N MET A 31 10.59 11.28 -9.89
CA MET A 31 9.80 10.23 -9.24
C MET A 31 9.35 9.20 -10.29
N LEU A 32 9.61 7.93 -10.01
CA LEU A 32 9.31 6.80 -10.89
C LEU A 32 8.27 5.90 -10.23
N GLU A 33 7.25 5.52 -10.98
CA GLU A 33 6.18 4.63 -10.50
C GLU A 33 5.88 3.56 -11.56
N MET A 34 5.89 2.29 -11.16
CA MET A 34 5.63 1.19 -12.11
C MET A 34 4.16 1.10 -12.56
N LYS A 35 3.23 1.54 -11.72
CA LYS A 35 1.79 1.54 -12.05
C LYS A 35 1.38 2.85 -12.72
N GLN A 36 0.08 2.99 -13.03
CA GLN A 36 -0.46 4.13 -13.78
C GLN A 36 -1.11 5.19 -12.87
N ALA A 37 -0.90 5.12 -11.55
CA ALA A 37 -1.48 6.07 -10.61
C ALA A 37 -0.66 6.14 -9.32
N VAL A 38 -0.70 7.28 -8.62
CA VAL A 38 -0.16 7.42 -7.27
C VAL A 38 -0.93 6.52 -6.30
N GLY A 39 -0.26 6.03 -5.27
CA GLY A 39 -0.88 5.19 -4.26
C GLY A 39 -1.49 3.89 -4.80
N ALA A 40 -0.93 3.31 -5.85
CA ALA A 40 -1.47 2.16 -6.55
C ALA A 40 -1.73 0.95 -5.64
N SER A 41 -0.91 0.71 -4.61
CA SER A 41 -1.14 -0.35 -3.62
C SER A 41 -2.45 -0.11 -2.85
N TRP A 42 -2.72 1.13 -2.43
CA TRP A 42 -3.95 1.50 -1.74
C TRP A 42 -5.20 1.27 -2.60
N ARG A 43 -5.13 1.56 -3.89
CA ARG A 43 -6.24 1.36 -4.84
C ARG A 43 -6.63 -0.10 -5.01
N ARG A 44 -5.66 -1.03 -4.83
CA ARG A 44 -5.88 -2.48 -4.98
C ARG A 44 -6.30 -3.19 -3.72
N HIS A 45 -6.22 -2.54 -2.56
CA HIS A 45 -6.67 -3.15 -1.30
C HIS A 45 -8.18 -3.37 -1.27
N TYR A 46 -8.62 -4.28 -0.41
CA TYR A 46 -10.04 -4.58 -0.19
C TYR A 46 -10.82 -3.34 0.29
N THR A 47 -12.11 -3.30 -0.04
CA THR A 47 -12.94 -2.09 0.11
C THR A 47 -13.07 -1.64 1.56
N ARG A 48 -13.14 -2.59 2.50
CA ARG A 48 -13.29 -2.32 3.93
C ARG A 48 -12.04 -1.73 4.60
N LEU A 49 -10.88 -1.69 3.94
CA LEU A 49 -9.64 -1.24 4.55
C LEU A 49 -9.74 0.17 5.12
N HIS A 50 -9.34 0.32 6.37
CA HIS A 50 -9.15 1.59 7.07
C HIS A 50 -7.73 1.70 7.59
N LEU A 51 -7.25 2.91 7.81
CA LEU A 51 -6.04 3.11 8.59
C LEU A 51 -6.24 2.53 10.00
N LEU A 52 -5.27 1.77 10.48
CA LEU A 52 -5.27 1.21 11.84
C LEU A 52 -4.92 2.27 12.89
N THR A 53 -4.21 3.30 12.46
CA THR A 53 -3.82 4.44 13.28
C THR A 53 -4.78 5.61 13.07
N VAL A 54 -4.94 6.46 14.10
CA VAL A 54 -5.80 7.63 14.01
C VAL A 54 -5.25 8.67 13.03
N LYS A 55 -6.11 9.39 12.34
CA LYS A 55 -5.74 10.40 11.33
C LYS A 55 -4.73 11.43 11.81
N LYS A 56 -4.77 11.77 13.12
CA LYS A 56 -3.85 12.74 13.71
C LYS A 56 -2.37 12.38 13.52
N TYR A 57 -2.05 11.09 13.53
CA TYR A 57 -0.68 10.58 13.43
C TYR A 57 -0.35 9.90 12.10
N SER A 58 -1.27 9.94 11.14
CA SER A 58 -1.16 9.20 9.89
C SER A 58 -1.06 10.08 8.65
N SER A 59 -1.09 11.40 8.83
CA SER A 59 -0.91 12.36 7.72
C SER A 59 0.51 12.32 7.19
N LEU A 60 0.65 12.57 5.90
CA LEU A 60 1.96 12.84 5.30
C LEU A 60 2.49 14.23 5.72
N PRO A 61 3.81 14.46 5.66
CA PRO A 61 4.41 15.74 6.00
C PRO A 61 3.77 16.91 5.24
N LEU A 62 3.78 18.09 5.84
CA LEU A 62 3.38 19.38 5.26
C LEU A 62 1.90 19.51 4.86
N ARG A 63 1.10 18.44 4.90
CA ARG A 63 -0.32 18.50 4.57
C ARG A 63 -1.13 17.51 5.43
N PRO A 64 -1.79 17.94 6.50
CA PRO A 64 -2.62 17.08 7.34
C PRO A 64 -3.86 16.61 6.59
N PHE A 65 -4.47 15.50 7.05
CA PHE A 65 -5.81 15.11 6.60
C PHE A 65 -6.84 16.21 6.87
N SER A 66 -7.88 16.24 6.04
CA SER A 66 -9.04 17.11 6.27
C SER A 66 -9.66 16.87 7.65
N ARG A 67 -10.15 17.94 8.28
CA ARG A 67 -10.88 17.86 9.54
C ARG A 67 -12.15 17.01 9.42
N GLU A 68 -12.75 16.98 8.25
CA GLU A 68 -13.96 16.21 7.91
C GLU A 68 -13.72 14.70 7.83
N TYR A 69 -12.46 14.26 7.65
CA TYR A 69 -12.17 12.84 7.60
C TYR A 69 -12.42 12.18 8.94
N PRO A 70 -12.94 10.94 8.95
CA PRO A 70 -13.19 10.20 10.18
C PRO A 70 -11.87 9.90 10.91
N ARG A 71 -11.97 9.50 12.19
CA ARG A 71 -10.81 9.18 13.05
C ARG A 71 -9.89 8.14 12.42
N TYR A 72 -10.44 7.09 11.87
CA TYR A 72 -9.77 6.05 11.10
C TYR A 72 -10.14 6.22 9.63
N VAL A 73 -9.18 6.64 8.83
CA VAL A 73 -9.41 7.04 7.45
C VAL A 73 -9.63 5.79 6.59
N PRO A 74 -10.78 5.65 5.90
CA PRO A 74 -11.02 4.53 5.01
C PRO A 74 -10.19 4.64 3.73
N ARG A 75 -9.99 3.50 3.08
CA ARG A 75 -9.21 3.34 1.85
C ARG A 75 -9.52 4.42 0.80
N GLU A 76 -10.79 4.66 0.54
CA GLU A 76 -11.22 5.61 -0.50
C GLU A 76 -10.78 7.06 -0.20
N LEU A 77 -10.90 7.48 1.06
CA LEU A 77 -10.43 8.80 1.49
C LEU A 77 -8.90 8.85 1.51
N MET A 78 -8.22 7.74 1.82
CA MET A 78 -6.77 7.67 1.72
C MET A 78 -6.30 7.81 0.27
N VAL A 79 -6.94 7.14 -0.67
CA VAL A 79 -6.66 7.27 -2.12
C VAL A 79 -6.84 8.72 -2.57
N ARG A 80 -7.97 9.33 -2.23
CA ARG A 80 -8.25 10.74 -2.55
C ARG A 80 -7.17 11.66 -1.95
N TYR A 81 -6.81 11.43 -0.69
CA TYR A 81 -5.77 12.22 -0.04
C TYR A 81 -4.42 12.12 -0.75
N LEU A 82 -4.02 10.94 -1.24
CA LEU A 82 -2.77 10.77 -1.98
C LEU A 82 -2.80 11.50 -3.33
N ASP A 83 -3.94 11.48 -4.03
CA ASP A 83 -4.12 12.25 -5.28
C ASP A 83 -4.02 13.75 -5.02
N ASP A 84 -4.76 14.24 -4.02
CA ASP A 84 -4.77 15.65 -3.62
C ASP A 84 -3.39 16.10 -3.11
N TYR A 85 -2.67 15.20 -2.44
CA TYR A 85 -1.32 15.47 -1.96
C TYR A 85 -0.34 15.62 -3.11
N ALA A 86 -0.37 14.70 -4.08
CA ALA A 86 0.48 14.77 -5.26
C ALA A 86 0.21 16.04 -6.09
N ALA A 87 -1.06 16.39 -6.27
CA ALA A 87 -1.48 17.59 -6.99
C ALA A 87 -1.05 18.88 -6.25
N HIS A 88 -1.21 18.93 -4.92
CA HIS A 88 -0.87 20.10 -4.11
C HIS A 88 0.61 20.47 -4.17
N PHE A 89 1.50 19.48 -4.18
CA PHE A 89 2.93 19.68 -4.25
C PHE A 89 3.50 19.61 -5.66
N ASP A 90 2.63 19.58 -6.69
CA ASP A 90 3.01 19.41 -8.10
C ASP A 90 3.99 18.24 -8.31
N LEU A 91 3.72 17.12 -7.64
CA LEU A 91 4.49 15.89 -7.82
C LEU A 91 4.01 15.22 -9.11
N ARG A 92 4.95 15.00 -10.03
CA ARG A 92 4.66 14.44 -11.36
C ARG A 92 5.38 13.11 -11.54
N PRO A 93 4.86 12.00 -10.97
CA PRO A 93 5.47 10.70 -11.17
C PRO A 93 5.46 10.30 -12.64
N ARG A 94 6.55 9.70 -13.09
CA ARG A 94 6.61 9.02 -14.38
C ARG A 94 6.05 7.62 -14.20
N PHE A 95 4.85 7.42 -14.72
CA PHE A 95 4.14 6.16 -14.63
C PHE A 95 4.64 5.14 -15.64
N GLY A 96 4.39 3.84 -15.39
CA GLY A 96 4.86 2.75 -16.25
C GLY A 96 6.38 2.54 -16.20
N ALA A 97 7.08 3.13 -15.22
CA ALA A 97 8.51 3.07 -15.07
C ALA A 97 8.92 2.02 -14.02
N ALA A 98 8.71 0.73 -14.32
CA ALA A 98 9.12 -0.33 -13.43
C ALA A 98 10.64 -0.39 -13.28
N LEU A 99 11.13 -0.39 -12.05
CA LEU A 99 12.55 -0.48 -11.73
C LEU A 99 13.10 -1.84 -12.18
N ARG A 100 14.21 -1.84 -12.91
CA ARG A 100 14.97 -3.03 -13.33
C ARG A 100 16.24 -3.21 -12.50
N SER A 101 17.02 -2.13 -12.37
CA SER A 101 18.24 -2.19 -11.60
C SER A 101 18.61 -0.83 -11.00
N VAL A 102 19.34 -0.89 -9.89
CA VAL A 102 20.05 0.26 -9.32
C VAL A 102 21.50 -0.17 -9.10
N ARG A 103 22.44 0.51 -9.72
CA ARG A 103 23.86 0.20 -9.59
C ARG A 103 24.68 1.45 -9.31
N ARG A 104 25.79 1.29 -8.61
CA ARG A 104 26.72 2.36 -8.32
C ARG A 104 27.52 2.74 -9.58
N ASP A 105 27.76 4.03 -9.76
CA ASP A 105 28.61 4.59 -10.81
C ASP A 105 29.44 5.77 -10.24
N GLY A 106 30.60 5.42 -9.69
CA GLY A 106 31.41 6.37 -8.94
C GLY A 106 30.69 6.93 -7.72
N ALA A 107 30.54 8.25 -7.67
CA ALA A 107 29.79 8.94 -6.63
C ALA A 107 28.27 9.00 -6.85
N ALA A 108 27.78 8.51 -8.00
CA ALA A 108 26.38 8.54 -8.40
C ALA A 108 25.79 7.14 -8.52
N TRP A 109 24.53 7.06 -8.91
CA TRP A 109 23.74 5.86 -9.15
C TRP A 109 23.16 5.87 -10.55
N ILE A 110 23.21 4.74 -11.21
CA ILE A 110 22.43 4.51 -12.43
C ILE A 110 21.16 3.73 -12.02
N VAL A 111 20.02 4.31 -12.37
CA VAL A 111 18.69 3.75 -12.16
C VAL A 111 18.13 3.37 -13.51
N GLU A 112 17.88 2.09 -13.73
CA GLU A 112 17.35 1.54 -14.97
C GLU A 112 15.90 1.11 -14.78
N THR A 113 15.02 1.54 -15.67
CA THR A 113 13.60 1.18 -15.70
C THR A 113 13.21 0.67 -17.08
N ASP A 114 12.00 0.15 -17.23
CA ASP A 114 11.46 -0.21 -18.53
C ASP A 114 11.38 0.95 -19.52
N ALA A 115 11.24 2.18 -19.00
CA ALA A 115 11.02 3.36 -19.83
C ALA A 115 12.29 4.17 -20.13
N ALA A 116 13.24 4.22 -19.19
CA ALA A 116 14.43 5.06 -19.31
C ALA A 116 15.52 4.71 -18.29
N SER A 117 16.73 5.23 -18.54
CA SER A 117 17.85 5.19 -17.59
C SER A 117 18.14 6.59 -17.08
N LEU A 118 18.31 6.72 -15.76
CA LEU A 118 18.65 7.96 -15.07
C LEU A 118 19.99 7.84 -14.37
N ARG A 119 20.73 8.96 -14.28
CA ARG A 119 21.87 9.09 -13.40
C ARG A 119 21.51 10.03 -12.25
N ALA A 120 21.57 9.56 -11.00
CA ALA A 120 21.17 10.30 -9.81
C ALA A 120 22.30 10.35 -8.79
N ALA A 121 22.44 11.48 -8.08
CA ALA A 121 23.37 11.56 -6.96
C ALA A 121 22.87 10.72 -5.77
N PHE A 122 21.56 10.68 -5.56
CA PHE A 122 20.89 9.93 -4.50
C PHE A 122 19.70 9.11 -5.05
N VAL A 123 19.41 8.01 -4.37
CA VAL A 123 18.23 7.19 -4.68
C VAL A 123 17.42 6.97 -3.40
N VAL A 124 16.12 7.23 -3.48
CA VAL A 124 15.16 6.94 -2.42
C VAL A 124 14.33 5.73 -2.86
N ILE A 125 14.48 4.61 -2.15
CA ILE A 125 13.68 3.40 -2.39
C ILE A 125 12.41 3.50 -1.56
N ALA A 126 11.28 3.69 -2.23
CA ALA A 126 9.94 3.85 -1.64
C ALA A 126 8.92 2.86 -2.25
N THR A 127 9.39 1.69 -2.63
CA THR A 127 8.62 0.66 -3.36
C THR A 127 7.52 -0.02 -2.53
N GLY A 128 7.58 0.13 -1.20
CA GLY A 128 6.71 -0.61 -0.26
C GLY A 128 7.07 -2.09 -0.17
N TYR A 129 6.34 -2.82 0.66
CA TYR A 129 6.58 -4.26 0.89
C TYR A 129 5.37 -5.14 0.47
N ASN A 130 4.26 -4.54 0.03
CA ASN A 130 3.07 -5.26 -0.44
C ASN A 130 3.00 -5.34 -1.98
N GLY A 131 4.14 -5.30 -2.67
CA GLY A 131 4.21 -5.29 -4.14
C GLY A 131 3.94 -6.65 -4.76
N GLU A 132 4.49 -7.70 -4.18
CA GLU A 132 4.40 -9.08 -4.66
C GLU A 132 3.73 -9.97 -3.62
N PRO A 133 2.63 -10.69 -4.00
CA PRO A 133 1.98 -11.63 -3.11
C PRO A 133 2.88 -12.84 -2.83
N GLU A 134 3.04 -13.20 -1.56
CA GLU A 134 3.69 -14.44 -1.18
C GLU A 134 2.62 -15.52 -0.93
N VAL A 135 2.60 -16.55 -1.76
CA VAL A 135 1.69 -17.67 -1.63
C VAL A 135 2.40 -18.82 -0.91
N PRO A 136 1.95 -19.21 0.29
CA PRO A 136 2.58 -20.31 1.01
C PRO A 136 2.37 -21.64 0.30
N VAL A 137 3.38 -22.50 0.34
CA VAL A 137 3.24 -23.88 -0.12
C VAL A 137 2.46 -24.66 0.95
N ILE A 138 1.27 -25.11 0.60
CA ILE A 138 0.40 -25.92 1.47
C ILE A 138 0.32 -27.31 0.84
N PRO A 139 0.89 -28.36 1.49
CA PRO A 139 0.81 -29.71 0.97
C PRO A 139 -0.64 -30.16 0.74
N GLY A 140 -0.93 -30.68 -0.47
CA GLY A 140 -2.26 -31.17 -0.83
C GLY A 140 -3.23 -30.09 -1.31
N ILE A 141 -2.81 -28.82 -1.40
CA ILE A 141 -3.70 -27.72 -1.87
C ILE A 141 -4.23 -27.96 -3.28
N GLU A 142 -3.48 -28.68 -4.09
CA GLU A 142 -3.83 -29.05 -5.48
C GLU A 142 -5.01 -30.03 -5.55
N THR A 143 -5.30 -30.75 -4.47
CA THR A 143 -6.45 -31.68 -4.37
C THR A 143 -7.72 -31.00 -3.85
N PHE A 144 -7.62 -29.75 -3.43
CA PHE A 144 -8.76 -29.01 -2.93
C PHE A 144 -9.72 -28.64 -4.08
N GLY A 145 -10.93 -29.21 -4.05
CA GLY A 145 -11.94 -28.97 -5.09
C GLY A 145 -12.60 -27.58 -5.05
N GLY A 146 -12.25 -26.72 -4.11
CA GLY A 146 -12.75 -25.36 -3.97
C GLY A 146 -11.85 -24.33 -4.64
N LYS A 147 -12.25 -23.05 -4.56
CA LYS A 147 -11.46 -21.92 -5.07
C LYS A 147 -10.41 -21.52 -4.06
N VAL A 148 -9.16 -21.42 -4.50
CA VAL A 148 -8.03 -20.87 -3.72
C VAL A 148 -7.74 -19.47 -4.23
N LEU A 149 -7.60 -18.51 -3.32
CA LEU A 149 -7.34 -17.10 -3.62
C LEU A 149 -6.26 -16.55 -2.69
N HIS A 150 -5.42 -15.67 -3.20
CA HIS A 150 -4.62 -14.80 -2.35
C HIS A 150 -5.46 -13.57 -1.92
N SER A 151 -5.18 -12.99 -0.75
CA SER A 151 -5.90 -11.80 -0.25
C SER A 151 -5.81 -10.59 -1.20
N ALA A 152 -4.76 -10.51 -2.02
CA ALA A 152 -4.61 -9.46 -3.04
C ALA A 152 -5.66 -9.56 -4.17
N ASP A 153 -6.30 -10.73 -4.34
CA ASP A 153 -7.32 -10.99 -5.37
C ASP A 153 -8.74 -10.90 -4.80
N SER A 154 -8.88 -10.66 -3.49
CA SER A 154 -10.17 -10.53 -2.80
C SER A 154 -10.44 -9.05 -2.48
N THR A 155 -11.44 -8.47 -3.13
CA THR A 155 -11.79 -7.05 -2.95
C THR A 155 -12.99 -6.81 -2.06
N ASP A 156 -13.93 -7.77 -1.99
CA ASP A 156 -15.13 -7.70 -1.15
C ASP A 156 -15.71 -9.10 -0.85
N ALA A 157 -16.63 -9.16 0.11
CA ALA A 157 -17.23 -10.40 0.60
C ALA A 157 -18.40 -10.91 -0.26
N LYS A 158 -19.00 -10.09 -1.12
CA LYS A 158 -20.25 -10.42 -1.84
C LYS A 158 -20.23 -11.74 -2.60
N PRO A 159 -19.13 -12.09 -3.33
CA PRO A 159 -19.07 -13.35 -4.06
C PRO A 159 -19.11 -14.61 -3.19
N PHE A 160 -18.94 -14.46 -1.87
CA PHE A 160 -18.83 -15.56 -0.91
C PHE A 160 -20.08 -15.75 -0.04
N ALA A 161 -21.13 -14.96 -0.23
CA ALA A 161 -22.37 -15.09 0.53
C ALA A 161 -22.89 -16.52 0.53
N GLY A 162 -23.24 -17.06 1.72
CA GLY A 162 -23.68 -18.43 1.93
C GLY A 162 -22.60 -19.52 1.85
N ARG A 163 -21.34 -19.16 1.49
CA ARG A 163 -20.25 -20.13 1.34
C ARG A 163 -19.46 -20.31 2.65
N ALA A 164 -18.90 -21.51 2.83
CA ALA A 164 -17.87 -21.74 3.83
C ALA A 164 -16.53 -21.27 3.26
N VAL A 165 -15.80 -20.45 4.01
CA VAL A 165 -14.51 -19.86 3.58
C VAL A 165 -13.49 -20.07 4.68
N LEU A 166 -12.38 -20.74 4.37
CA LEU A 166 -11.23 -20.83 5.25
C LEU A 166 -10.29 -19.66 4.96
N VAL A 167 -10.02 -18.83 5.96
CA VAL A 167 -9.04 -17.75 5.91
C VAL A 167 -7.78 -18.21 6.65
N ILE A 168 -6.67 -18.32 5.95
CA ILE A 168 -5.39 -18.75 6.52
C ILE A 168 -4.55 -17.54 6.88
N GLY A 169 -4.29 -17.37 8.18
CA GLY A 169 -3.56 -16.24 8.76
C GLY A 169 -4.49 -15.20 9.40
N MET A 170 -4.07 -14.70 10.56
CA MET A 170 -4.80 -13.69 11.34
C MET A 170 -3.87 -12.54 11.73
N VAL A 171 -3.25 -11.93 10.74
CA VAL A 171 -2.69 -10.58 10.87
C VAL A 171 -3.78 -9.61 10.39
N ASN A 172 -3.52 -8.34 10.30
CA ASN A 172 -4.53 -7.32 9.97
C ASN A 172 -5.43 -7.71 8.79
N THR A 173 -4.84 -8.13 7.66
CA THR A 173 -5.59 -8.49 6.45
C THR A 173 -6.51 -9.69 6.67
N GLY A 174 -6.04 -10.76 7.29
CA GLY A 174 -6.85 -11.96 7.50
C GLY A 174 -8.02 -11.72 8.47
N ALA A 175 -7.80 -10.96 9.54
CA ALA A 175 -8.84 -10.57 10.49
C ALA A 175 -9.92 -9.70 9.82
N GLU A 176 -9.52 -8.69 9.06
CA GLU A 176 -10.44 -7.79 8.34
C GLU A 176 -11.24 -8.52 7.26
N ILE A 177 -10.61 -9.42 6.50
CA ILE A 177 -11.29 -10.25 5.49
C ILE A 177 -12.28 -11.21 6.15
N ALA A 178 -11.91 -11.84 7.26
CA ALA A 178 -12.84 -12.74 7.95
C ALA A 178 -14.08 -12.00 8.47
N LEU A 179 -13.89 -10.79 8.98
CA LEU A 179 -14.98 -9.94 9.44
C LEU A 179 -15.87 -9.50 8.25
N ASP A 180 -15.27 -9.07 7.14
CA ASP A 180 -15.99 -8.68 5.93
C ASP A 180 -16.83 -9.86 5.39
N LEU A 181 -16.25 -11.06 5.34
CA LEU A 181 -16.94 -12.29 4.94
C LEU A 181 -18.13 -12.61 5.85
N ALA A 182 -17.97 -12.49 7.17
CA ALA A 182 -19.05 -12.75 8.12
C ALA A 182 -20.21 -11.76 7.96
N GLU A 183 -19.90 -10.47 7.85
CA GLU A 183 -20.89 -9.41 7.61
C GLU A 183 -21.53 -9.53 6.23
N GLY A 184 -20.82 -10.04 5.22
CA GLY A 184 -21.30 -10.32 3.87
C GLY A 184 -22.12 -11.62 3.76
N GLY A 185 -22.37 -12.31 4.88
CA GLY A 185 -23.21 -13.52 4.92
C GLY A 185 -22.50 -14.81 4.55
N ALA A 186 -21.17 -14.83 4.48
CA ALA A 186 -20.38 -16.04 4.38
C ALA A 186 -20.20 -16.69 5.76
N ARG A 187 -19.64 -17.90 5.79
CA ARG A 187 -19.27 -18.63 7.01
C ARG A 187 -17.75 -18.76 7.08
N PRO A 188 -17.04 -17.73 7.56
CA PRO A 188 -15.58 -17.77 7.64
C PRO A 188 -15.10 -18.65 8.79
N THR A 189 -14.00 -19.35 8.56
CA THR A 189 -13.20 -20.02 9.59
C THR A 189 -11.77 -19.49 9.50
N LEU A 190 -11.18 -19.09 10.63
CA LEU A 190 -9.81 -18.62 10.70
C LEU A 190 -8.85 -19.72 11.11
N SER A 191 -7.80 -19.91 10.33
CA SER A 191 -6.65 -20.77 10.70
C SER A 191 -5.50 -19.90 11.19
N VAL A 192 -5.04 -20.15 12.41
CA VAL A 192 -3.96 -19.41 13.05
C VAL A 192 -2.89 -20.37 13.57
N ARG A 193 -1.61 -20.02 13.38
CA ARG A 193 -0.50 -20.85 13.88
C ARG A 193 -0.32 -20.75 15.39
N ASN A 194 -0.50 -19.57 15.94
CA ASN A 194 -0.31 -19.26 17.36
C ASN A 194 -1.51 -18.47 17.86
N GLY A 195 -1.73 -18.50 19.17
CA GLY A 195 -2.73 -17.63 19.80
C GLY A 195 -2.48 -16.16 19.45
N VAL A 196 -3.53 -15.41 19.22
CA VAL A 196 -3.47 -13.98 18.92
C VAL A 196 -4.22 -13.21 19.99
N HIS A 197 -3.70 -12.05 20.35
CA HIS A 197 -4.38 -11.13 21.24
C HIS A 197 -5.23 -10.18 20.39
N VAL A 198 -6.53 -10.19 20.65
CA VAL A 198 -7.47 -9.23 20.05
C VAL A 198 -7.73 -8.16 21.09
N VAL A 199 -7.34 -6.92 20.77
CA VAL A 199 -7.57 -5.76 21.63
C VAL A 199 -8.56 -4.81 20.95
N PRO A 200 -9.40 -4.10 21.71
CA PRO A 200 -10.28 -3.10 21.13
C PRO A 200 -9.45 -1.96 20.53
N ARG A 201 -9.94 -1.39 19.44
CA ARG A 201 -9.29 -0.24 18.78
C ARG A 201 -9.36 1.03 19.63
N ASP A 202 -10.43 1.17 20.38
CA ASP A 202 -10.70 2.28 21.29
C ASP A 202 -11.13 1.73 22.66
N LEU A 203 -10.66 2.35 23.73
CA LEU A 203 -11.10 2.09 25.09
C LEU A 203 -11.74 3.38 25.62
N PHE A 204 -13.03 3.33 25.98
CA PHE A 204 -13.81 4.50 26.41
C PHE A 204 -13.72 5.70 25.44
N GLY A 205 -13.67 5.44 24.14
CA GLY A 205 -13.54 6.46 23.10
C GLY A 205 -12.12 7.02 22.93
N ILE A 206 -11.14 6.47 23.62
CA ILE A 206 -9.72 6.81 23.49
C ILE A 206 -9.03 5.72 22.67
N PRO A 207 -8.34 6.05 21.56
CA PRO A 207 -7.54 5.09 20.81
C PRO A 207 -6.41 4.50 21.66
N ILE A 208 -6.16 3.21 21.53
CA ILE A 208 -5.06 2.49 22.16
C ILE A 208 -3.98 2.13 21.16
#